data_1249eb4c69ea7818b13b019bccd83177
#
_entry.id   1249eb4c69ea7818b13b019bccd83177
#
_cell.length_a   1.000
_cell.length_b   1.000
_cell.length_c   1.000
_cell.angle_alpha   90.00
_cell.angle_beta   90.00
_cell.angle_gamma   90.00
#
_symmetry.space_group_name_H-M   'P 1'
#
loop_
_entity.id
_entity.type
_entity.pdbx_description
1 polymer ?
#
loop_
_entity_poly.entity_id
_entity_poly.type
_entity_poly.pdbx_seq_one_letter_code
_entity_poly.pdbx_strand_id
1 'polypeptide(L)'
;LSFIRLKNLDFFCVLVGTKIHKYNLKLISKIQELKLTKNIKLLGRSNNITEVMNGIDIYVQSSGYGEGFPNVVAESMACGTPCVVTDVGDAGIIVGNTGWVVPPKNSHKLAKAIEKAIYEMKTKKWNKKCYKARLRIKENFEIMKMIKSYNNLWNQIHRKNN
;
A
#
# COMPACT_ATOMS: atom_id res chain seq x y z
N LEU A 1 -2.61 9.13 -10.90
CA LEU A 1 -4.10 9.08 -11.09
C LEU A 1 -4.54 9.77 -12.36
N SER A 2 -3.94 10.92 -12.76
CA SER A 2 -4.29 11.60 -14.02
C SER A 2 -4.14 10.69 -15.25
N PHE A 3 -3.08 9.89 -15.32
CA PHE A 3 -2.90 8.90 -16.40
C PHE A 3 -4.01 7.84 -16.45
N ILE A 4 -4.55 7.43 -15.29
CA ILE A 4 -5.64 6.46 -15.21
C ILE A 4 -6.95 7.08 -15.69
N ARG A 5 -7.21 8.34 -15.29
CA ARG A 5 -8.36 9.10 -15.75
C ARG A 5 -8.35 9.28 -17.29
N LEU A 6 -7.19 9.58 -17.88
CA LEU A 6 -7.06 9.74 -19.33
C LEU A 6 -7.38 8.45 -20.11
N LYS A 7 -7.33 7.29 -19.46
CA LYS A 7 -7.72 6.00 -20.05
C LYS A 7 -9.20 5.64 -19.83
N ASN A 8 -10.01 6.57 -19.31
CA ASN A 8 -11.42 6.36 -18.99
C ASN A 8 -11.68 5.15 -18.08
N LEU A 9 -10.72 4.82 -17.21
CA LEU A 9 -10.92 3.81 -16.18
C LEU A 9 -11.72 4.43 -15.04
N ASP A 10 -12.75 3.74 -14.63
CA ASP A 10 -13.53 4.12 -13.45
C ASP A 10 -12.74 3.81 -12.18
N PHE A 11 -12.59 4.81 -11.31
CA PHE A 11 -11.95 4.68 -10.02
C PHE A 11 -12.39 5.77 -9.06
N PHE A 12 -12.37 5.43 -7.78
CA PHE A 12 -12.52 6.38 -6.69
C PHE A 12 -11.33 6.24 -5.74
N CYS A 13 -10.65 7.32 -5.45
CA CYS A 13 -9.45 7.32 -4.63
C CYS A 13 -9.71 8.01 -3.29
N VAL A 14 -9.40 7.32 -2.21
CA VAL A 14 -9.44 7.87 -0.86
C VAL A 14 -8.02 8.20 -0.43
N LEU A 15 -7.78 9.46 -0.06
CA LEU A 15 -6.52 9.90 0.51
C LEU A 15 -6.66 10.04 2.03
N VAL A 16 -5.73 9.42 2.75
CA VAL A 16 -5.73 9.39 4.23
C VAL A 16 -4.38 9.89 4.75
N GLY A 17 -4.40 10.73 5.78
CA GLY A 17 -3.17 11.23 6.40
C GLY A 17 -3.32 12.60 7.05
N THR A 18 -2.38 12.99 7.89
CA THR A 18 -2.47 14.20 8.72
C THR A 18 -2.61 15.49 7.91
N LYS A 19 -1.97 15.59 6.75
CA LYS A 19 -2.04 16.79 5.88
C LYS A 19 -3.06 16.64 4.76
N ILE A 20 -3.89 15.61 4.80
CA ILE A 20 -4.88 15.29 3.77
C ILE A 20 -6.24 15.86 4.18
N HIS A 21 -6.43 17.14 4.01
CA HIS A 21 -7.67 17.85 4.40
C HIS A 21 -7.98 19.02 3.46
N LYS A 22 -9.22 19.50 3.49
CA LYS A 22 -9.73 20.56 2.61
C LYS A 22 -9.01 21.93 2.73
N TYR A 23 -8.28 22.14 3.82
CA TYR A 23 -7.51 23.39 4.02
C TYR A 23 -6.07 23.28 3.47
N ASN A 24 -5.65 22.15 2.94
CA ASN A 24 -4.38 22.03 2.23
C ASN A 24 -4.56 22.56 0.79
N LEU A 25 -4.43 23.89 0.64
CA LEU A 25 -4.69 24.56 -0.64
C LEU A 25 -3.81 24.04 -1.77
N LYS A 26 -2.55 23.67 -1.46
CA LYS A 26 -1.63 23.09 -2.46
C LYS A 26 -2.14 21.75 -3.00
N LEU A 27 -2.67 20.91 -2.11
CA LEU A 27 -3.25 19.62 -2.50
C LEU A 27 -4.53 19.82 -3.32
N ILE A 28 -5.41 20.71 -2.86
CA ILE A 28 -6.68 21.03 -3.54
C ILE A 28 -6.42 21.60 -4.95
N SER A 29 -5.54 22.58 -5.07
CA SER A 29 -5.16 23.15 -6.36
C SER A 29 -4.65 22.08 -7.33
N LYS A 30 -3.80 21.14 -6.82
CA LYS A 30 -3.27 20.06 -7.65
C LYS A 30 -4.36 19.07 -8.10
N ILE A 31 -5.32 18.76 -7.25
CA ILE A 31 -6.47 17.90 -7.59
C ILE A 31 -7.33 18.56 -8.67
N GLN A 32 -7.57 19.87 -8.57
CA GLN A 32 -8.35 20.64 -9.55
C GLN A 32 -7.62 20.75 -10.89
N GLU A 33 -6.33 21.12 -10.88
CA GLU A 33 -5.48 21.18 -12.08
C GLU A 33 -5.52 19.86 -12.87
N LEU A 34 -5.44 18.73 -12.15
CA LEU A 34 -5.49 17.40 -12.74
C LEU A 34 -6.91 16.91 -13.07
N LYS A 35 -7.95 17.74 -12.83
CA LYS A 35 -9.37 17.43 -13.05
C LYS A 35 -9.81 16.14 -12.33
N LEU A 36 -9.33 15.93 -11.09
CA LEU A 36 -9.59 14.73 -10.28
C LEU A 36 -10.60 14.94 -9.15
N THR A 37 -11.25 16.10 -9.09
CA THR A 37 -12.14 16.49 -7.98
C THR A 37 -13.27 15.49 -7.75
N LYS A 38 -13.81 14.88 -8.80
CA LYS A 38 -14.88 13.88 -8.71
C LYS A 38 -14.36 12.47 -8.30
N ASN A 39 -13.06 12.24 -8.45
CA ASN A 39 -12.44 10.93 -8.23
C ASN A 39 -11.73 10.80 -6.89
N ILE A 40 -11.57 11.90 -6.15
CA ILE A 40 -10.76 11.91 -4.92
C ILE A 40 -11.57 12.38 -3.72
N LYS A 41 -11.51 11.61 -2.64
CA LYS A 41 -12.01 11.99 -1.31
C LYS A 41 -10.85 12.16 -0.34
N LEU A 42 -10.84 13.28 0.38
CA LEU A 42 -9.87 13.57 1.44
C LEU A 42 -10.50 13.19 2.77
N LEU A 43 -10.00 12.14 3.44
CA LEU A 43 -10.50 11.72 4.75
C LEU A 43 -9.77 12.38 5.92
N GLY A 44 -8.57 12.95 5.67
CA GLY A 44 -7.74 13.42 6.77
C GLY A 44 -7.11 12.26 7.55
N ARG A 45 -6.81 12.52 8.81
CA ARG A 45 -6.31 11.48 9.73
C ARG A 45 -7.50 10.59 10.14
N SER A 46 -7.33 9.28 10.01
CA SER A 46 -8.30 8.30 10.50
C SER A 46 -7.79 7.63 11.77
N ASN A 47 -8.64 7.50 12.77
CA ASN A 47 -8.37 6.72 13.98
C ASN A 47 -8.75 5.24 13.79
N ASN A 48 -9.49 4.92 12.73
CA ASN A 48 -9.88 3.56 12.38
C ASN A 48 -9.41 3.20 10.98
N ILE A 49 -8.08 3.07 10.84
CA ILE A 49 -7.47 2.77 9.55
C ILE A 49 -7.86 1.38 9.03
N THR A 50 -8.16 0.44 9.90
CA THR A 50 -8.59 -0.91 9.53
C THR A 50 -9.91 -0.90 8.76
N GLU A 51 -10.88 -0.07 9.14
CA GLU A 51 -12.13 0.09 8.37
C GLU A 51 -11.84 0.64 6.97
N VAL A 52 -10.96 1.64 6.87
CA VAL A 52 -10.57 2.18 5.55
C VAL A 52 -9.93 1.09 4.70
N MET A 53 -9.02 0.30 5.27
CA MET A 53 -8.32 -0.76 4.53
C MET A 53 -9.25 -1.90 4.10
N ASN A 54 -10.25 -2.22 4.90
CA ASN A 54 -11.29 -3.19 4.52
C ASN A 54 -12.28 -2.65 3.46
N GLY A 55 -12.39 -1.33 3.35
CA GLY A 55 -13.31 -0.67 2.40
C GLY A 55 -12.70 -0.34 1.04
N ILE A 56 -11.43 -0.65 0.81
CA ILE A 56 -10.73 -0.38 -0.46
C ILE A 56 -10.34 -1.67 -1.16
N ASP A 57 -10.34 -1.64 -2.49
CA ASP A 57 -9.96 -2.80 -3.31
C ASP A 57 -8.45 -2.90 -3.51
N ILE A 58 -7.77 -1.77 -3.65
CA ILE A 58 -6.34 -1.68 -3.95
C ILE A 58 -5.71 -0.61 -3.06
N TYR A 59 -4.68 -0.97 -2.32
CA TYR A 59 -3.85 0.01 -1.62
C TYR A 59 -2.70 0.49 -2.51
N VAL A 60 -2.44 1.80 -2.51
CA VAL A 60 -1.35 2.39 -3.30
C VAL A 60 -0.41 3.18 -2.41
N GLN A 61 0.88 2.83 -2.40
CA GLN A 61 1.94 3.62 -1.78
C GLN A 61 2.90 4.16 -2.84
N SER A 62 3.06 5.48 -2.88
CA SER A 62 3.85 6.17 -3.90
C SER A 62 5.06 6.88 -3.33
N SER A 63 5.67 6.34 -2.28
CA SER A 63 6.82 6.93 -1.58
C SER A 63 8.01 7.06 -2.53
N GLY A 64 8.67 8.22 -2.49
CA GLY A 64 9.86 8.47 -3.29
C GLY A 64 11.16 8.12 -2.54
N TYR A 65 11.11 8.08 -1.20
CA TYR A 65 12.20 7.81 -0.25
C TYR A 65 11.63 7.76 1.17
N GLY A 66 12.48 7.43 2.15
CA GLY A 66 12.19 7.62 3.58
C GLY A 66 11.33 6.54 4.23
N GLU A 67 11.18 5.37 3.60
CA GLU A 67 10.53 4.22 4.20
C GLU A 67 11.58 3.27 4.81
N GLY A 68 11.28 2.73 5.98
CA GLY A 68 11.92 1.52 6.51
C GLY A 68 11.03 0.32 6.21
N PHE A 69 10.36 -0.21 7.24
CA PHE A 69 9.29 -1.21 7.11
C PHE A 69 7.93 -0.47 7.08
N PRO A 70 7.29 -0.27 5.91
CA PRO A 70 6.03 0.45 5.82
C PRO A 70 4.86 -0.38 6.37
N ASN A 71 4.54 -0.22 7.66
CA ASN A 71 3.47 -0.95 8.34
C ASN A 71 2.13 -0.89 7.59
N VAL A 72 1.79 0.26 7.01
CA VAL A 72 0.53 0.45 6.27
C VAL A 72 0.38 -0.52 5.08
N VAL A 73 1.48 -0.95 4.46
CA VAL A 73 1.47 -1.99 3.41
C VAL A 73 1.12 -3.34 4.02
N ALA A 74 1.77 -3.70 5.13
CA ALA A 74 1.50 -4.96 5.82
C ALA A 74 0.07 -5.00 6.38
N GLU A 75 -0.40 -3.91 6.98
CA GLU A 75 -1.75 -3.78 7.51
C GLU A 75 -2.82 -3.92 6.41
N SER A 76 -2.60 -3.26 5.26
CA SER A 76 -3.49 -3.39 4.11
C SER A 76 -3.56 -4.83 3.61
N MET A 77 -2.41 -5.48 3.44
CA MET A 77 -2.36 -6.88 3.02
C MET A 77 -2.95 -7.84 4.06
N ALA A 78 -2.82 -7.54 5.36
CA ALA A 78 -3.47 -8.30 6.43
C ALA A 78 -5.00 -8.23 6.34
N CYS A 79 -5.55 -7.10 5.87
CA CYS A 79 -6.97 -6.96 5.53
C CYS A 79 -7.36 -7.69 4.24
N GLY A 80 -6.40 -8.27 3.51
CA GLY A 80 -6.65 -8.95 2.24
C GLY A 80 -6.66 -8.01 1.04
N THR A 81 -6.17 -6.78 1.19
CA THR A 81 -6.14 -5.77 0.14
C THR A 81 -4.79 -5.82 -0.59
N PRO A 82 -4.74 -6.18 -1.89
CA PRO A 82 -3.50 -6.19 -2.66
C PRO A 82 -2.93 -4.79 -2.82
N CYS A 83 -1.59 -4.70 -2.86
CA CYS A 83 -0.87 -3.44 -2.87
C CYS A 83 -0.16 -3.16 -4.20
N VAL A 84 -0.17 -1.90 -4.60
CA VAL A 84 0.70 -1.33 -5.63
C VAL A 84 1.66 -0.38 -4.92
N VAL A 85 2.95 -0.69 -4.91
CA VAL A 85 3.94 0.07 -4.14
C VAL A 85 5.14 0.49 -4.99
N THR A 86 5.75 1.60 -4.62
CA THR A 86 7.10 1.92 -5.07
C THR A 86 8.11 1.12 -4.26
N ASP A 87 9.19 0.71 -4.89
CA ASP A 87 10.28 -0.05 -4.27
C ASP A 87 11.15 0.87 -3.41
N VAL A 88 10.67 1.13 -2.19
CA VAL A 88 11.33 1.99 -1.19
C VAL A 88 11.27 1.29 0.16
N GLY A 89 12.42 1.19 0.84
CA GLY A 89 12.54 0.40 2.06
C GLY A 89 12.14 -1.05 1.81
N ASP A 90 11.45 -1.65 2.74
CA ASP A 90 11.01 -3.05 2.67
C ASP A 90 9.68 -3.25 1.94
N ALA A 91 9.11 -2.21 1.28
CA ALA A 91 7.81 -2.31 0.61
C ALA A 91 7.78 -3.46 -0.42
N GLY A 92 8.84 -3.60 -1.23
CA GLY A 92 8.98 -4.69 -2.19
C GLY A 92 9.06 -6.06 -1.52
N ILE A 93 9.77 -6.16 -0.40
CA ILE A 93 9.91 -7.40 0.40
C ILE A 93 8.56 -7.79 1.00
N ILE A 94 7.81 -6.85 1.56
CA ILE A 94 6.49 -7.09 2.15
C ILE A 94 5.53 -7.60 1.08
N VAL A 95 5.42 -6.90 -0.04
CA VAL A 95 4.48 -7.24 -1.13
C VAL A 95 4.87 -8.54 -1.84
N GLY A 96 6.16 -8.74 -2.12
CA GLY A 96 6.66 -9.91 -2.84
C GLY A 96 5.93 -10.12 -4.17
N ASN A 97 5.45 -11.33 -4.42
CA ASN A 97 4.72 -11.69 -5.65
C ASN A 97 3.20 -11.56 -5.53
N THR A 98 2.68 -10.99 -4.44
CA THR A 98 1.23 -10.90 -4.19
C THR A 98 0.61 -9.56 -4.60
N GLY A 99 1.43 -8.60 -5.04
CA GLY A 99 1.00 -7.29 -5.54
C GLY A 99 1.90 -6.80 -6.67
N TRP A 100 2.07 -5.48 -6.76
CA TRP A 100 2.86 -4.84 -7.82
C TRP A 100 3.90 -3.90 -7.19
N VAL A 101 5.14 -4.10 -7.55
CA VAL A 101 6.28 -3.29 -7.11
C VAL A 101 6.86 -2.55 -8.32
N VAL A 102 7.05 -1.25 -8.20
CA VAL A 102 7.56 -0.40 -9.28
C VAL A 102 8.69 0.50 -8.79
N PRO A 103 9.60 0.95 -9.65
CA PRO A 103 10.64 1.90 -9.27
C PRO A 103 10.05 3.19 -8.70
N PRO A 104 10.67 3.79 -7.65
CA PRO A 104 10.26 5.08 -7.13
C PRO A 104 10.44 6.20 -8.16
N LYS A 105 9.79 7.35 -7.93
CA LYS A 105 9.83 8.54 -8.79
C LYS A 105 9.44 8.30 -10.26
N ASN A 106 8.70 7.23 -10.54
CA ASN A 106 8.22 6.89 -11.87
C ASN A 106 6.69 6.78 -11.89
N SER A 107 6.02 7.92 -12.05
CA SER A 107 4.56 8.03 -12.05
C SER A 107 3.90 7.23 -13.19
N HIS A 108 4.60 7.05 -14.33
CA HIS A 108 4.09 6.28 -15.45
C HIS A 108 4.05 4.77 -15.14
N LYS A 109 5.14 4.22 -14.58
CA LYS A 109 5.16 2.81 -14.15
C LYS A 109 4.16 2.55 -13.03
N LEU A 110 4.04 3.48 -12.08
CA LEU A 110 3.03 3.38 -11.01
C LEU A 110 1.61 3.35 -11.60
N ALA A 111 1.30 4.24 -12.53
CA ALA A 111 0.00 4.27 -13.19
C ALA A 111 -0.31 2.97 -13.95
N LYS A 112 0.67 2.43 -14.70
CA LYS A 112 0.53 1.13 -15.38
C LYS A 112 0.27 -0.02 -14.41
N ALA A 113 0.93 -0.02 -13.25
CA ALA A 113 0.72 -1.04 -12.23
C ALA A 113 -0.68 -0.94 -11.61
N ILE A 114 -1.17 0.28 -11.33
CA ILE A 114 -2.55 0.49 -10.85
C ILE A 114 -3.57 0.06 -11.90
N GLU A 115 -3.36 0.43 -13.16
CA GLU A 115 -4.19 0.00 -14.28
C GLU A 115 -4.29 -1.53 -14.35
N LYS A 116 -3.14 -2.22 -14.27
CA LYS A 116 -3.10 -3.68 -14.26
C LYS A 116 -3.86 -4.26 -13.07
N ALA A 117 -3.76 -3.66 -11.90
CA ALA A 117 -4.49 -4.07 -10.70
C ALA A 117 -6.02 -3.91 -10.91
N ILE A 118 -6.47 -2.79 -11.47
CA ILE A 118 -7.89 -2.53 -11.78
C ILE A 118 -8.43 -3.56 -12.78
N TYR A 119 -7.67 -3.92 -13.82
CA TYR A 119 -8.10 -4.95 -14.76
C TYR A 119 -8.13 -6.34 -14.10
N GLU A 120 -7.14 -6.67 -13.28
CA GLU A 120 -7.10 -7.97 -12.60
C GLU A 120 -8.25 -8.12 -11.59
N MET A 121 -8.69 -7.03 -10.97
CA MET A 121 -9.83 -6.99 -10.04
C MET A 121 -11.13 -7.49 -10.71
N LYS A 122 -11.29 -7.28 -12.02
CA LYS A 122 -12.46 -7.75 -12.79
C LYS A 122 -12.40 -9.22 -13.16
N THR A 123 -11.37 -9.94 -12.75
CA THR A 123 -11.17 -11.36 -13.10
C THR A 123 -11.46 -12.30 -11.91
N LYS A 124 -11.78 -13.55 -12.20
CA LYS A 124 -11.94 -14.62 -11.18
C LYS A 124 -10.67 -14.85 -10.33
N LYS A 125 -9.51 -14.31 -10.75
CA LYS A 125 -8.24 -14.45 -10.02
C LYS A 125 -8.12 -13.49 -8.84
N TRP A 126 -8.96 -12.46 -8.75
CA TRP A 126 -8.87 -11.42 -7.75
C TRP A 126 -8.96 -11.94 -6.31
N ASN A 127 -9.98 -12.73 -6.01
CA ASN A 127 -10.15 -13.30 -4.66
C ASN A 127 -8.93 -14.14 -4.23
N LYS A 128 -8.32 -14.88 -5.17
CA LYS A 128 -7.09 -15.62 -4.90
C LYS A 128 -5.91 -14.69 -4.60
N LYS A 129 -5.83 -13.54 -5.26
CA LYS A 129 -4.80 -12.53 -4.99
C LYS A 129 -4.98 -11.91 -3.61
N CYS A 130 -6.19 -11.52 -3.24
CA CYS A 130 -6.54 -11.00 -1.91
C CYS A 130 -6.16 -12.01 -0.81
N TYR A 131 -6.56 -13.25 -0.98
CA TYR A 131 -6.20 -14.33 -0.04
C TYR A 131 -4.68 -14.51 0.09
N LYS A 132 -3.94 -14.52 -1.04
CA LYS A 132 -2.47 -14.65 -1.03
C LYS A 132 -1.79 -13.47 -0.36
N ALA A 133 -2.29 -12.24 -0.53
CA ALA A 133 -1.76 -11.06 0.14
C ALA A 133 -1.87 -11.22 1.67
N ARG A 134 -3.06 -11.59 2.16
CA ARG A 134 -3.28 -11.84 3.60
C ARG A 134 -2.43 -13.00 4.14
N LEU A 135 -2.38 -14.11 3.41
CA LEU A 135 -1.62 -15.29 3.81
C LEU A 135 -0.13 -14.96 3.96
N ARG A 136 0.43 -14.18 3.00
CA ARG A 136 1.82 -13.75 3.05
C ARG A 136 2.17 -13.00 4.34
N ILE A 137 1.31 -12.08 4.78
CA ILE A 137 1.54 -11.34 6.04
C ILE A 137 1.50 -12.30 7.22
N LYS A 138 0.49 -13.15 7.30
CA LYS A 138 0.36 -14.17 8.36
C LYS A 138 1.57 -15.09 8.43
N GLU A 139 2.09 -15.52 7.28
CA GLU A 139 3.19 -16.47 7.22
C GLU A 139 4.58 -15.86 7.44
N ASN A 140 4.78 -14.56 7.13
CA ASN A 140 6.13 -13.99 7.13
C ASN A 140 6.33 -12.82 8.09
N PHE A 141 5.26 -12.08 8.44
CA PHE A 141 5.36 -10.81 9.15
C PHE A 141 4.49 -10.74 10.41
N GLU A 142 4.04 -11.89 10.91
CA GLU A 142 3.31 -11.96 12.17
C GLU A 142 4.24 -11.59 13.34
N ILE A 143 3.72 -10.82 14.31
CA ILE A 143 4.50 -10.30 15.44
C ILE A 143 5.20 -11.40 16.24
N MET A 144 4.58 -12.56 16.40
CA MET A 144 5.16 -13.69 17.13
C MET A 144 6.42 -14.24 16.44
N LYS A 145 6.50 -14.16 15.11
CA LYS A 145 7.70 -14.53 14.36
C LYS A 145 8.84 -13.55 14.60
N MET A 146 8.53 -12.26 14.62
CA MET A 146 9.50 -11.21 14.96
C MET A 146 10.05 -11.44 16.37
N ILE A 147 9.19 -11.61 17.37
CA ILE A 147 9.59 -11.86 18.76
C ILE A 147 10.50 -13.09 18.84
N LYS A 148 10.11 -14.20 18.20
CA LYS A 148 10.92 -15.43 18.16
C LYS A 148 12.30 -15.21 17.53
N SER A 149 12.37 -14.43 16.45
CA SER A 149 13.64 -14.11 15.78
C SER A 149 14.56 -13.28 16.68
N TYR A 150 14.05 -12.28 17.37
CA TYR A 150 14.82 -11.48 18.34
C TYR A 150 15.30 -12.35 19.52
N ASN A 151 14.43 -13.17 20.10
CA ASN A 151 14.81 -14.07 21.19
C ASN A 151 15.91 -15.06 20.78
N ASN A 152 15.82 -15.61 19.57
CA ASN A 152 16.85 -16.50 19.04
C ASN A 152 18.19 -15.76 18.89
N LEU A 153 18.18 -14.56 18.36
CA LEU A 153 19.39 -13.75 18.19
C LEU A 153 20.04 -13.42 19.54
N TRP A 154 19.27 -12.97 20.53
CA TRP A 154 19.78 -12.67 21.87
C TRP A 154 20.36 -13.91 22.55
N ASN A 155 19.70 -15.05 22.45
CA ASN A 155 20.22 -16.29 23.00
C ASN A 155 21.54 -16.74 22.33
N GLN A 156 21.69 -16.50 21.02
CA GLN A 156 22.96 -16.78 20.33
C GLN A 156 24.10 -15.85 20.80
N ILE A 157 23.82 -14.58 21.00
CA ILE A 157 24.79 -13.60 21.48
C ILE A 157 25.21 -13.93 22.92
N HIS A 158 24.24 -14.25 23.79
CA HIS A 158 24.49 -14.61 25.17
C HIS A 158 25.38 -15.85 25.30
N ARG A 159 25.12 -16.88 24.47
CA ARG A 159 25.93 -18.11 24.45
C ARG A 159 27.36 -17.94 23.92
N LYS A 160 27.62 -16.88 23.13
CA LYS A 160 28.99 -16.60 22.63
C LYS A 160 29.83 -15.81 23.61
N ASN A 161 29.20 -15.16 24.61
CA ASN A 161 29.89 -14.32 25.61
C ASN A 161 30.04 -15.05 26.97
N ASN A 162 29.60 -16.27 27.08
CA ASN A 162 29.84 -17.20 28.18
C ASN A 162 30.65 -18.43 27.66
#